data_8d895dd3d98633ca23ff433c215b76b3
#
_entry.id   8d895dd3d98633ca23ff433c215b76b3
#
_cell.length_a   1.000
_cell.length_b   1.000
_cell.length_c   1.000
_cell.angle_alpha   90.00
_cell.angle_beta   90.00
_cell.angle_gamma   90.00
#
_symmetry.space_group_name_H-M   'P 1'
#
loop_
_entity.id
_entity.type
_entity.pdbx_description
1 polymer ?
#
loop_
_entity_poly.entity_id
_entity_poly.type
_entity_poly.pdbx_seq_one_letter_code
_entity_poly.pdbx_strand_id
1 'polypeptide(L)'
;MAQEYTVTAEATMPKIHISGSGHNIEKVTWTIPALPSNAIVINVKFTGIFNCYYTYANAVRFTVNGGDVYKKTISKTIDLGTDLNGSIECNAWGASWAAVGDVWLTEGLITITYKLAEAPIVTIDSIDKYRISRVLGINECICRFHCDIDVTEWEARATREGESSGRGIGLLVENGTDLKTGSIGVVSVLDTELSNGDGDYLIRIYAKSSDGVWSG
;
A
#
# COMPACT_ATOMS: atom_id res chain seq x y z
N MET A 1 -0.82 0.61 -16.57
CA MET A 1 -0.75 1.49 -15.38
C MET A 1 -1.92 1.09 -14.48
N ALA A 2 -1.64 0.72 -13.23
CA ALA A 2 -2.69 0.40 -12.26
C ALA A 2 -3.64 1.60 -12.08
N GLN A 3 -4.92 1.32 -11.95
CA GLN A 3 -5.94 2.35 -11.76
C GLN A 3 -5.80 2.96 -10.36
N GLU A 4 -5.77 4.29 -10.29
CA GLU A 4 -5.75 5.02 -9.04
C GLU A 4 -7.18 5.39 -8.61
N TYR A 5 -7.43 5.32 -7.32
CA TYR A 5 -8.69 5.66 -6.67
C TYR A 5 -8.45 6.74 -5.63
N THR A 6 -9.49 7.53 -5.37
CA THR A 6 -9.42 8.61 -4.38
C THR A 6 -10.61 8.52 -3.43
N VAL A 7 -10.34 8.70 -2.15
CA VAL A 7 -11.35 8.85 -1.10
C VAL A 7 -11.05 10.08 -0.28
N THR A 8 -12.09 10.73 0.23
CA THR A 8 -11.96 11.95 1.02
C THR A 8 -12.61 11.81 2.39
N ALA A 9 -12.09 12.57 3.36
CA ALA A 9 -12.67 12.71 4.68
C ALA A 9 -12.60 14.16 5.14
N GLU A 10 -13.57 14.58 5.93
CA GLU A 10 -13.55 15.88 6.59
C GLU A 10 -12.51 15.88 7.72
N ALA A 11 -11.74 16.95 7.81
CA ALA A 11 -10.82 17.21 8.91
C ALA A 11 -11.36 18.35 9.78
N THR A 12 -11.28 18.16 11.09
CA THR A 12 -11.79 19.11 12.07
C THR A 12 -10.72 19.49 13.09
N MET A 13 -10.87 20.65 13.72
CA MET A 13 -10.00 21.11 14.79
C MET A 13 -10.81 21.84 15.85
N PRO A 14 -10.58 21.58 17.15
CA PRO A 14 -11.09 22.43 18.21
C PRO A 14 -10.58 23.86 18.04
N LYS A 15 -11.41 24.84 18.43
CA LYS A 15 -11.00 26.23 18.40
C LYS A 15 -9.92 26.48 19.46
N ILE A 16 -8.81 27.07 19.06
CA ILE A 16 -7.74 27.48 19.97
C ILE A 16 -8.03 28.88 20.46
N HIS A 17 -8.22 29.03 21.77
CA HIS A 17 -8.32 30.35 22.39
C HIS A 17 -6.98 30.75 23.01
N ILE A 18 -6.51 31.96 22.69
CA ILE A 18 -5.27 32.55 23.21
C ILE A 18 -5.62 33.76 24.06
N SER A 19 -5.12 33.82 25.28
CA SER A 19 -5.15 35.00 26.15
C SER A 19 -3.78 35.29 26.72
N GLY A 20 -3.37 36.55 26.66
CA GLY A 20 -2.01 36.96 27.07
C GLY A 20 -0.92 36.40 26.20
N SER A 21 0.27 36.19 26.74
CA SER A 21 1.43 35.59 26.05
C SER A 21 1.40 34.05 26.08
N GLY A 22 0.20 33.45 26.15
CA GLY A 22 0.03 32.00 26.21
C GLY A 22 0.42 31.28 24.93
N HIS A 23 0.65 30.00 25.08
CA HIS A 23 0.91 29.06 23.97
C HIS A 23 -0.04 27.87 24.11
N ASN A 24 -0.80 27.59 23.07
CA ASN A 24 -1.70 26.46 23.03
C ASN A 24 -1.49 25.64 21.77
N ILE A 25 -1.65 24.34 21.90
CA ILE A 25 -1.51 23.35 20.82
C ILE A 25 -2.79 22.57 20.72
N GLU A 26 -3.29 22.46 19.49
CA GLU A 26 -4.41 21.59 19.16
C GLU A 26 -4.06 20.75 17.94
N LYS A 27 -4.85 19.69 17.74
CA LYS A 27 -4.70 18.83 16.57
C LYS A 27 -5.84 19.04 15.60
N VAL A 28 -5.50 19.19 14.32
CA VAL A 28 -6.43 18.89 13.24
C VAL A 28 -6.53 17.38 13.15
N THR A 29 -7.73 16.85 13.26
CA THR A 29 -7.97 15.40 13.26
C THR A 29 -8.98 15.03 12.19
N TRP A 30 -8.91 13.78 11.74
CA TRP A 30 -9.86 13.17 10.81
C TRP A 30 -10.01 11.69 11.10
N THR A 31 -11.13 11.14 10.66
CA THR A 31 -11.33 9.70 10.65
C THR A 31 -10.88 9.16 9.29
N ILE A 32 -9.97 8.19 9.29
CA ILE A 32 -9.54 7.55 8.06
C ILE A 32 -10.72 6.75 7.49
N PRO A 33 -11.14 7.02 6.23
CA PRO A 33 -12.17 6.24 5.57
C PRO A 33 -11.76 4.78 5.44
N ALA A 34 -12.73 3.88 5.47
CA ALA A 34 -12.47 2.47 5.22
C ALA A 34 -11.94 2.29 3.79
N LEU A 35 -10.74 1.76 3.67
CA LEU A 35 -10.13 1.37 2.41
C LEU A 35 -10.36 -0.13 2.15
N PRO A 36 -10.38 -0.59 0.88
CA PRO A 36 -10.36 -2.01 0.56
C PRO A 36 -9.17 -2.71 1.23
N SER A 37 -9.33 -3.99 1.60
CA SER A 37 -8.29 -4.74 2.31
C SER A 37 -6.99 -4.92 1.51
N ASN A 38 -7.06 -4.82 0.18
CA ASN A 38 -5.93 -4.86 -0.74
C ASN A 38 -5.51 -3.47 -1.25
N ALA A 39 -5.94 -2.39 -0.59
CA ALA A 39 -5.52 -1.03 -0.96
C ALA A 39 -4.06 -0.77 -0.58
N ILE A 40 -3.32 -0.19 -1.51
CA ILE A 40 -1.97 0.35 -1.30
C ILE A 40 -2.08 1.87 -1.39
N VAL A 41 -1.83 2.55 -0.28
CA VAL A 41 -1.86 4.01 -0.23
C VAL A 41 -0.68 4.57 -1.03
N ILE A 42 -0.99 5.47 -1.96
CA ILE A 42 -0.01 6.17 -2.80
C ILE A 42 0.32 7.53 -2.18
N ASN A 43 -0.73 8.25 -1.76
CA ASN A 43 -0.55 9.58 -1.18
C ASN A 43 -1.70 9.96 -0.25
N VAL A 44 -1.39 10.70 0.80
CA VAL A 44 -2.32 11.35 1.72
C VAL A 44 -2.06 12.84 1.70
N LYS A 45 -3.07 13.63 1.43
CA LYS A 45 -2.98 15.08 1.30
C LYS A 45 -4.02 15.77 2.16
N PHE A 46 -3.58 16.67 3.00
CA PHE A 46 -4.45 17.60 3.73
C PHE A 46 -4.58 18.92 2.96
N THR A 47 -5.81 19.44 2.88
CA THR A 47 -6.07 20.83 2.48
C THR A 47 -6.97 21.48 3.50
N GLY A 48 -6.68 22.72 3.89
CA GLY A 48 -7.49 23.40 4.88
C GLY A 48 -7.36 24.91 4.86
N ILE A 49 -8.42 25.58 5.33
CA ILE A 49 -8.45 27.04 5.52
C ILE A 49 -8.52 27.31 7.02
N PHE A 50 -7.46 27.90 7.54
CA PHE A 50 -7.39 28.35 8.93
C PHE A 50 -7.68 29.84 9.01
N ASN A 51 -8.46 30.22 10.00
CA ASN A 51 -8.74 31.61 10.32
C ASN A 51 -8.23 31.95 11.70
N CYS A 52 -7.81 33.21 11.87
CA CYS A 52 -7.40 33.74 13.13
C CYS A 52 -8.11 35.10 13.36
N TYR A 53 -8.82 35.22 14.49
CA TYR A 53 -9.30 36.47 15.00
C TYR A 53 -8.43 36.92 16.16
N TYR A 54 -8.07 38.19 16.19
CA TYR A 54 -7.32 38.78 17.29
C TYR A 54 -7.72 40.25 17.49
N THR A 55 -7.61 40.70 18.73
CA THR A 55 -8.02 42.06 19.12
C THR A 55 -7.09 43.15 18.57
N TYR A 56 -5.80 42.85 18.46
CA TYR A 56 -4.77 43.72 17.95
C TYR A 56 -4.02 43.10 16.77
N ALA A 57 -3.61 43.92 15.81
CA ALA A 57 -2.83 43.44 14.65
C ALA A 57 -1.57 42.70 15.10
N ASN A 58 -1.36 41.50 14.55
CA ASN A 58 -0.23 40.61 14.88
C ASN A 58 -0.14 40.18 16.36
N ALA A 59 -1.25 40.21 17.09
CA ALA A 59 -1.30 39.80 18.49
C ALA A 59 -1.25 38.29 18.68
N VAL A 60 -1.69 37.52 17.67
CA VAL A 60 -1.67 36.04 17.69
C VAL A 60 -0.92 35.54 16.46
N ARG A 61 -0.02 34.63 16.68
CA ARG A 61 0.73 33.88 15.68
C ARG A 61 0.33 32.43 15.71
N PHE A 62 0.18 31.77 14.58
CA PHE A 62 -0.03 30.33 14.55
C PHE A 62 0.76 29.63 13.44
N THR A 63 1.07 28.36 13.64
CA THR A 63 1.71 27.47 12.67
C THR A 63 0.90 26.20 12.50
N VAL A 64 0.93 25.64 11.30
CA VAL A 64 0.28 24.37 10.99
C VAL A 64 1.31 23.47 10.32
N ASN A 65 1.64 22.37 10.96
CA ASN A 65 2.70 21.45 10.52
C ASN A 65 4.01 22.19 10.18
N GLY A 66 4.41 23.11 11.04
CA GLY A 66 5.54 24.03 10.82
C GLY A 66 5.22 25.23 9.94
N GLY A 67 6.16 26.18 9.90
CA GLY A 67 6.04 27.43 9.15
C GLY A 67 5.18 28.48 9.84
N ASP A 68 5.75 29.66 10.05
CA ASP A 68 5.14 30.76 10.79
C ASP A 68 4.14 31.55 9.96
N VAL A 69 3.03 31.93 10.59
CA VAL A 69 1.98 32.73 9.96
C VAL A 69 1.39 33.76 10.91
N TYR A 70 1.37 35.04 10.47
CA TYR A 70 0.74 36.17 11.10
C TYR A 70 -0.41 36.70 10.22
N LYS A 71 -1.26 35.80 9.69
CA LYS A 71 -2.35 36.17 8.78
C LYS A 71 -3.68 35.83 9.40
N LYS A 72 -4.70 36.65 9.10
CA LYS A 72 -6.08 36.37 9.53
C LYS A 72 -6.64 35.11 8.91
N THR A 73 -6.26 34.81 7.69
CA THR A 73 -6.67 33.61 6.95
C THR A 73 -5.48 33.02 6.23
N ILE A 74 -5.34 31.71 6.29
CA ILE A 74 -4.31 30.98 5.58
C ILE A 74 -4.88 29.68 5.00
N SER A 75 -4.65 29.47 3.72
CA SER A 75 -4.85 28.17 3.07
C SER A 75 -3.57 27.35 3.19
N LYS A 76 -3.70 26.12 3.61
CA LYS A 76 -2.60 25.14 3.70
C LYS A 76 -2.92 23.92 2.86
N THR A 77 -1.90 23.46 2.16
CA THR A 77 -1.86 22.14 1.53
C THR A 77 -0.63 21.43 2.05
N ILE A 78 -0.80 20.27 2.61
CA ILE A 78 0.27 19.50 3.24
C ILE A 78 0.24 18.10 2.62
N ASP A 79 1.36 17.69 2.06
CA ASP A 79 1.59 16.32 1.62
C ASP A 79 2.08 15.51 2.82
N LEU A 80 1.36 14.46 3.16
CA LEU A 80 1.65 13.56 4.28
C LEU A 80 2.30 12.25 3.79
N GLY A 81 2.62 12.16 2.49
CA GLY A 81 3.14 10.95 1.88
C GLY A 81 2.15 9.80 2.00
N THR A 82 2.57 8.67 2.51
CA THR A 82 1.71 7.49 2.74
C THR A 82 1.23 7.37 4.19
N ASP A 83 1.47 8.40 5.00
CA ASP A 83 1.15 8.38 6.43
C ASP A 83 -0.36 8.55 6.65
N LEU A 84 -0.98 7.51 7.19
CA LEU A 84 -2.40 7.48 7.57
C LEU A 84 -2.64 7.98 9.01
N ASN A 85 -1.64 8.59 9.68
CA ASN A 85 -1.87 9.21 10.99
C ASN A 85 -3.00 10.23 10.90
N GLY A 86 -4.07 10.01 11.66
CA GLY A 86 -5.30 10.80 11.63
C GLY A 86 -5.17 12.21 12.22
N SER A 87 -3.98 12.85 12.22
CA SER A 87 -3.81 14.19 12.77
C SER A 87 -2.56 14.94 12.32
N ILE A 88 -2.66 16.29 12.33
CA ILE A 88 -1.53 17.22 12.22
C ILE A 88 -1.64 18.28 13.32
N GLU A 89 -0.52 18.86 13.72
CA GLU A 89 -0.45 19.81 14.80
C GLU A 89 -0.68 21.26 14.33
N CYS A 90 -1.46 22.01 15.11
CA CYS A 90 -1.63 23.43 14.99
C CYS A 90 -1.22 24.10 16.33
N ASN A 91 -0.23 24.99 16.26
CA ASN A 91 0.29 25.73 17.40
C ASN A 91 -0.10 27.20 17.29
N ALA A 92 -0.54 27.79 18.39
CA ALA A 92 -0.89 29.22 18.44
C ALA A 92 -0.27 29.91 19.66
N TRP A 93 0.25 31.12 19.47
CA TRP A 93 0.92 31.93 20.49
C TRP A 93 0.33 33.33 20.56
N GLY A 94 0.18 33.87 21.77
CA GLY A 94 -0.02 35.28 22.00
C GLY A 94 1.31 36.05 21.95
N ALA A 95 1.34 37.15 21.21
CA ALA A 95 2.55 37.98 21.05
C ALA A 95 2.82 38.91 22.24
N SER A 96 1.86 39.14 23.12
CA SER A 96 1.99 40.03 24.30
C SER A 96 0.99 39.63 25.40
N TRP A 97 1.16 40.19 26.59
CA TRP A 97 0.23 40.02 27.69
C TRP A 97 -1.21 40.50 27.41
N ALA A 98 -1.40 41.39 26.43
CA ALA A 98 -2.71 41.92 25.99
C ALA A 98 -3.27 41.16 24.79
N ALA A 99 -2.58 40.13 24.28
CA ALA A 99 -3.05 39.36 23.16
C ALA A 99 -4.32 38.59 23.52
N VAL A 100 -5.38 38.75 22.73
CA VAL A 100 -6.58 37.93 22.80
C VAL A 100 -6.96 37.54 21.37
N GLY A 101 -7.13 36.27 21.14
CA GLY A 101 -7.52 35.79 19.83
C GLY A 101 -7.92 34.32 19.81
N ASP A 102 -8.48 33.96 18.71
CA ASP A 102 -8.92 32.59 18.44
C ASP A 102 -8.37 32.13 17.10
N VAL A 103 -7.99 30.86 17.04
CA VAL A 103 -7.60 30.18 15.79
C VAL A 103 -8.52 28.98 15.57
N TRP A 104 -9.04 28.83 14.37
CA TRP A 104 -9.92 27.71 14.02
C TRP A 104 -9.76 27.31 12.55
N LEU A 105 -10.09 26.05 12.28
CA LEU A 105 -10.20 25.51 10.93
C LEU A 105 -11.62 25.76 10.42
N THR A 106 -11.76 26.40 9.25
CA THR A 106 -13.06 26.66 8.61
C THR A 106 -13.42 25.54 7.65
N GLU A 107 -12.42 25.10 6.88
CA GLU A 107 -12.57 24.04 5.90
C GLU A 107 -11.36 23.12 6.04
N GLY A 108 -11.60 21.83 6.17
CA GLY A 108 -10.54 20.83 6.24
C GLY A 108 -10.92 19.58 5.46
N LEU A 109 -10.07 19.14 4.57
CA LEU A 109 -10.27 17.97 3.75
C LEU A 109 -8.99 17.12 3.72
N ILE A 110 -9.14 15.83 3.94
CA ILE A 110 -8.15 14.82 3.64
C ILE A 110 -8.51 14.16 2.34
N THR A 111 -7.52 14.01 1.47
CA THR A 111 -7.61 13.25 0.23
C THR A 111 -6.62 12.11 0.28
N ILE A 112 -7.09 10.88 0.20
CA ILE A 112 -6.27 9.67 0.18
C ILE A 112 -6.34 9.09 -1.23
N THR A 113 -5.20 9.00 -1.89
CA THR A 113 -5.03 8.34 -3.19
C THR A 113 -4.44 6.96 -2.96
N TYR A 114 -5.05 5.94 -3.52
CA TYR A 114 -4.60 4.54 -3.41
C TYR A 114 -4.80 3.79 -4.72
N LYS A 115 -4.11 2.66 -4.87
CA LYS A 115 -4.35 1.64 -5.89
C LYS A 115 -4.74 0.33 -5.22
N LEU A 116 -5.33 -0.58 -5.98
CA LEU A 116 -5.55 -1.95 -5.51
C LEU A 116 -4.32 -2.80 -5.86
N ALA A 117 -3.88 -3.61 -4.91
CA ALA A 117 -2.87 -4.59 -5.16
C ALA A 117 -3.43 -5.70 -6.06
N GLU A 118 -2.71 -6.05 -7.11
CA GLU A 118 -3.10 -7.04 -8.10
C GLU A 118 -2.33 -8.34 -7.86
N ALA A 119 -3.04 -9.47 -7.90
CA ALA A 119 -2.44 -10.79 -7.90
C ALA A 119 -2.11 -11.19 -9.35
N PRO A 120 -0.92 -11.76 -9.63
CA PRO A 120 -0.60 -12.24 -10.96
C PRO A 120 -1.53 -13.39 -11.38
N ILE A 121 -1.87 -13.41 -12.67
CA ILE A 121 -2.49 -14.57 -13.30
C ILE A 121 -1.39 -15.37 -13.98
N VAL A 122 -1.21 -16.61 -13.56
CA VAL A 122 -0.24 -17.53 -14.15
C VAL A 122 -0.93 -18.34 -15.24
N THR A 123 -0.39 -18.32 -16.44
CA THR A 123 -0.89 -19.11 -17.59
C THR A 123 0.17 -20.12 -18.00
N ILE A 124 -0.22 -21.38 -18.09
CA ILE A 124 0.65 -22.45 -18.63
C ILE A 124 0.57 -22.42 -20.16
N ASP A 125 1.69 -22.18 -20.79
CA ASP A 125 1.81 -22.10 -22.24
C ASP A 125 1.96 -23.46 -22.91
N SER A 126 2.82 -24.31 -22.29
CA SER A 126 3.07 -25.65 -22.82
C SER A 126 3.66 -26.59 -21.76
N ILE A 127 3.39 -27.86 -21.95
CA ILE A 127 4.02 -28.97 -21.23
C ILE A 127 4.55 -29.93 -22.30
N ASP A 128 5.83 -30.28 -22.22
CA ASP A 128 6.44 -31.13 -23.26
C ASP A 128 6.11 -32.61 -23.10
N LYS A 129 5.94 -33.07 -21.84
CA LYS A 129 5.59 -34.45 -21.50
C LYS A 129 4.68 -34.50 -20.29
N TYR A 130 3.69 -35.40 -20.36
CA TYR A 130 2.79 -35.66 -19.24
C TYR A 130 3.18 -36.91 -18.43
N ARG A 131 4.20 -37.62 -18.84
CA ARG A 131 4.72 -38.79 -18.14
C ARG A 131 6.26 -38.77 -18.14
N ILE A 132 6.82 -38.92 -16.96
CA ILE A 132 8.26 -39.05 -16.75
C ILE A 132 8.56 -40.31 -15.95
N SER A 133 9.77 -40.82 -16.10
CA SER A 133 10.26 -41.95 -15.34
C SER A 133 11.76 -41.84 -15.18
N ARG A 134 12.39 -42.68 -14.34
CA ARG A 134 13.85 -42.69 -14.09
C ARG A 134 14.68 -43.08 -15.32
N VAL A 135 14.07 -43.31 -16.45
CA VAL A 135 14.77 -43.66 -17.69
C VAL A 135 15.31 -42.41 -18.35
N LEU A 136 16.58 -42.41 -18.69
CA LEU A 136 17.23 -41.29 -19.36
C LEU A 136 16.48 -40.88 -20.63
N GLY A 137 16.27 -39.57 -20.79
CA GLY A 137 15.51 -38.98 -21.90
C GLY A 137 14.01 -38.87 -21.69
N ILE A 138 13.44 -39.50 -20.64
CA ILE A 138 12.06 -39.34 -20.22
C ILE A 138 11.94 -39.07 -18.71
N ASN A 139 13.04 -38.67 -18.08
CA ASN A 139 13.12 -38.41 -16.65
C ASN A 139 12.85 -36.95 -16.28
N GLU A 140 12.50 -36.12 -17.25
CA GLU A 140 12.25 -34.67 -17.09
C GLU A 140 10.99 -34.27 -17.85
N CYS A 141 10.17 -33.39 -17.24
CA CYS A 141 9.06 -32.70 -17.87
C CYS A 141 9.33 -31.20 -17.81
N ILE A 142 9.21 -30.51 -18.95
CA ILE A 142 9.40 -29.06 -19.03
C ILE A 142 8.04 -28.40 -19.19
N CYS A 143 7.72 -27.53 -18.23
CA CYS A 143 6.54 -26.67 -18.25
C CYS A 143 6.96 -25.22 -18.55
N ARG A 144 6.30 -24.56 -19.49
CA ARG A 144 6.50 -23.15 -19.79
C ARG A 144 5.26 -22.38 -19.39
N PHE A 145 5.46 -21.21 -18.81
CA PHE A 145 4.40 -20.35 -18.34
C PHE A 145 4.74 -18.88 -18.52
N HIS A 146 3.74 -18.02 -18.47
CA HIS A 146 3.92 -16.58 -18.36
C HIS A 146 2.96 -16.01 -17.32
N CYS A 147 3.22 -14.76 -16.90
CA CYS A 147 2.34 -13.99 -16.05
C CYS A 147 1.84 -12.74 -16.78
N ASP A 148 0.63 -12.30 -16.47
CA ASP A 148 -0.02 -11.12 -17.05
C ASP A 148 0.55 -9.80 -16.54
N ILE A 149 1.25 -9.81 -15.39
CA ILE A 149 1.96 -8.67 -14.80
C ILE A 149 3.39 -9.08 -14.39
N ASP A 150 4.24 -8.09 -14.13
CA ASP A 150 5.58 -8.31 -13.59
C ASP A 150 5.51 -8.99 -12.22
N VAL A 151 6.33 -10.02 -12.02
CA VAL A 151 6.42 -10.75 -10.75
C VAL A 151 7.82 -10.66 -10.16
N THR A 152 7.90 -10.58 -8.85
CA THR A 152 9.16 -10.51 -8.10
C THR A 152 9.67 -11.87 -7.67
N GLU A 153 8.76 -12.80 -7.43
CA GLU A 153 9.06 -14.16 -6.99
C GLU A 153 8.05 -15.11 -7.62
N TRP A 154 8.47 -16.35 -7.92
CA TRP A 154 7.58 -17.43 -8.27
C TRP A 154 8.09 -18.76 -7.73
N GLU A 155 7.18 -19.71 -7.52
CA GLU A 155 7.51 -21.08 -7.11
C GLU A 155 6.60 -22.08 -7.83
N ALA A 156 7.17 -23.22 -8.22
CA ALA A 156 6.47 -24.36 -8.75
C ALA A 156 6.45 -25.49 -7.71
N ARG A 157 5.27 -26.03 -7.44
CA ARG A 157 5.08 -27.10 -6.47
C ARG A 157 4.34 -28.27 -7.06
N ALA A 158 4.79 -29.48 -6.67
CA ALA A 158 4.15 -30.74 -7.01
C ALA A 158 3.38 -31.29 -5.80
N THR A 159 2.11 -31.63 -6.00
CA THR A 159 1.28 -32.35 -5.03
C THR A 159 0.72 -33.60 -5.69
N ARG A 160 0.59 -34.72 -4.96
CA ARG A 160 -0.12 -35.89 -5.49
C ARG A 160 -1.59 -35.57 -5.67
N GLU A 161 -2.20 -36.17 -6.67
CA GLU A 161 -3.64 -36.03 -6.87
C GLU A 161 -4.41 -36.45 -5.61
N GLY A 162 -5.38 -35.61 -5.20
CA GLY A 162 -6.16 -35.81 -3.97
C GLY A 162 -5.53 -35.26 -2.69
N GLU A 163 -4.28 -34.82 -2.71
CA GLU A 163 -3.63 -34.14 -1.58
C GLU A 163 -3.97 -32.65 -1.55
N SER A 164 -3.87 -32.04 -0.36
CA SER A 164 -4.01 -30.60 -0.19
C SER A 164 -2.95 -29.87 -1.01
N SER A 165 -3.35 -28.77 -1.63
CA SER A 165 -2.48 -27.94 -2.45
C SER A 165 -2.55 -26.48 -2.03
N GLY A 166 -1.50 -25.73 -2.27
CA GLY A 166 -1.40 -24.31 -1.95
C GLY A 166 0.05 -23.87 -1.93
N ARG A 167 0.27 -22.58 -1.86
CA ARG A 167 1.62 -22.04 -1.65
C ARG A 167 2.21 -22.60 -0.35
N GLY A 168 3.44 -23.07 -0.41
CA GLY A 168 4.10 -23.71 0.73
C GLY A 168 3.66 -25.17 1.00
N ILE A 169 2.70 -25.72 0.24
CA ILE A 169 2.22 -27.09 0.38
C ILE A 169 2.73 -27.95 -0.81
N GLY A 170 3.12 -29.17 -0.54
CA GLY A 170 3.70 -30.08 -1.53
C GLY A 170 5.21 -29.91 -1.70
N LEU A 171 5.77 -30.64 -2.65
CA LEU A 171 7.20 -30.61 -2.99
C LEU A 171 7.53 -29.33 -3.75
N LEU A 172 8.51 -28.57 -3.31
CA LEU A 172 9.05 -27.48 -4.10
C LEU A 172 9.89 -28.10 -5.24
N VAL A 173 9.47 -27.86 -6.46
CA VAL A 173 10.16 -28.36 -7.66
C VAL A 173 11.17 -27.32 -8.16
N GLU A 174 10.72 -26.08 -8.30
CA GLU A 174 11.56 -25.00 -8.76
C GLU A 174 11.05 -23.66 -8.24
N ASN A 175 11.91 -22.65 -8.24
CA ASN A 175 11.54 -21.27 -7.94
C ASN A 175 12.42 -20.28 -8.72
N GLY A 176 11.99 -19.03 -8.76
CA GLY A 176 12.74 -17.96 -9.41
C GLY A 176 12.27 -16.58 -9.01
N THR A 177 12.93 -15.59 -9.57
CA THR A 177 12.67 -14.16 -9.33
C THR A 177 12.56 -13.40 -10.65
N ASP A 178 11.99 -12.20 -10.57
CA ASP A 178 12.05 -11.16 -11.62
C ASP A 178 11.56 -11.61 -13.02
N LEU A 179 10.44 -12.31 -13.09
CA LEU A 179 9.81 -12.62 -14.37
C LEU A 179 9.00 -11.41 -14.86
N LYS A 180 9.38 -10.87 -16.01
CA LYS A 180 8.70 -9.73 -16.64
C LYS A 180 7.48 -10.15 -17.45
N THR A 181 6.48 -9.27 -17.50
CA THR A 181 5.32 -9.45 -18.39
C THR A 181 5.77 -9.77 -19.81
N GLY A 182 5.19 -10.81 -20.39
CA GLY A 182 5.54 -11.30 -21.72
C GLY A 182 6.82 -12.16 -21.80
N SER A 183 7.53 -12.34 -20.69
CA SER A 183 8.64 -13.31 -20.60
C SER A 183 8.09 -14.69 -20.25
N ILE A 184 8.79 -15.72 -20.69
CA ILE A 184 8.43 -17.11 -20.43
C ILE A 184 9.28 -17.61 -19.25
N GLY A 185 8.62 -18.04 -18.19
CA GLY A 185 9.18 -18.84 -17.12
C GLY A 185 9.25 -20.30 -17.55
N VAL A 186 10.27 -21.01 -17.10
CA VAL A 186 10.47 -22.43 -17.38
C VAL A 186 10.58 -23.16 -16.06
N VAL A 187 9.83 -24.24 -15.92
CA VAL A 187 9.91 -25.19 -14.79
C VAL A 187 10.34 -26.53 -15.33
N SER A 188 11.45 -27.05 -14.82
CA SER A 188 11.90 -28.40 -15.07
C SER A 188 11.53 -29.31 -13.90
N VAL A 189 10.71 -30.31 -14.14
CA VAL A 189 10.29 -31.29 -13.16
C VAL A 189 11.04 -32.60 -13.41
N LEU A 190 11.95 -32.95 -12.52
CA LEU A 190 12.67 -34.19 -12.60
C LEU A 190 11.95 -35.31 -11.82
N ASP A 191 11.98 -36.54 -12.33
CA ASP A 191 11.42 -37.72 -11.65
C ASP A 191 12.00 -37.88 -10.23
N THR A 192 13.27 -37.54 -10.05
CA THR A 192 13.98 -37.63 -8.76
C THR A 192 13.49 -36.63 -7.73
N GLU A 193 12.80 -35.55 -8.14
CA GLU A 193 12.25 -34.53 -7.26
C GLU A 193 10.86 -34.95 -6.73
N LEU A 194 10.19 -35.87 -7.41
CA LEU A 194 8.89 -36.41 -7.02
C LEU A 194 9.05 -37.51 -5.95
N SER A 195 9.60 -37.15 -4.81
CA SER A 195 10.03 -38.06 -3.75
C SER A 195 8.92 -38.81 -3.04
N ASN A 196 7.64 -38.43 -3.25
CA ASN A 196 6.48 -39.12 -2.65
C ASN A 196 6.08 -40.43 -3.36
N GLY A 197 6.92 -40.91 -4.29
CA GLY A 197 6.75 -42.17 -5.01
C GLY A 197 5.95 -42.04 -6.31
N ASP A 198 5.71 -43.17 -6.96
CA ASP A 198 4.99 -43.23 -8.24
C ASP A 198 3.54 -42.78 -8.07
N GLY A 199 2.99 -42.12 -9.07
CA GLY A 199 1.59 -41.68 -9.09
C GLY A 199 1.37 -40.44 -9.93
N ASP A 200 0.14 -39.94 -9.90
CA ASP A 200 -0.23 -38.72 -10.62
C ASP A 200 0.06 -37.50 -9.74
N TYR A 201 0.71 -36.52 -10.32
CA TYR A 201 1.09 -35.27 -9.67
C TYR A 201 0.44 -34.09 -10.39
N LEU A 202 0.03 -33.11 -9.60
CA LEU A 202 -0.42 -31.80 -10.08
C LEU A 202 0.70 -30.80 -9.84
N ILE A 203 1.19 -30.19 -10.90
CA ILE A 203 2.16 -29.08 -10.82
C ILE A 203 1.39 -27.79 -10.80
N ARG A 204 1.65 -26.96 -9.78
CA ARG A 204 1.09 -25.63 -9.63
C ARG A 204 2.20 -24.61 -9.56
N ILE A 205 1.99 -23.49 -10.22
CA ILE A 205 2.92 -22.36 -10.22
C ILE A 205 2.24 -21.20 -9.53
N TYR A 206 2.91 -20.66 -8.53
CA TYR A 206 2.47 -19.48 -7.77
C TYR A 206 3.43 -18.34 -8.06
N ALA A 207 2.90 -17.15 -8.28
CA ALA A 207 3.69 -15.98 -8.61
C ALA A 207 3.30 -14.81 -7.70
N LYS A 208 4.25 -13.95 -7.35
CA LYS A 208 4.08 -12.81 -6.45
C LYS A 208 4.31 -11.52 -7.22
N SER A 209 3.35 -10.59 -7.17
CA SER A 209 3.49 -9.27 -7.76
C SER A 209 4.48 -8.39 -6.99
N SER A 210 4.88 -7.26 -7.59
CA SER A 210 5.63 -6.20 -6.90
C SER A 210 4.89 -5.61 -5.70
N ASP A 211 3.57 -5.73 -5.66
CA ASP A 211 2.71 -5.30 -4.56
C ASP A 211 2.69 -6.32 -3.39
N GLY A 212 3.40 -7.44 -3.52
CA GLY A 212 3.53 -8.47 -2.49
C GLY A 212 2.40 -9.50 -2.47
N VAL A 213 1.47 -9.46 -3.44
CA VAL A 213 0.33 -10.37 -3.53
C VAL A 213 0.69 -11.59 -4.37
N TRP A 214 0.36 -12.78 -3.88
CA TRP A 214 0.55 -14.04 -4.58
C TRP A 214 -0.69 -14.40 -5.41
N SER A 215 -0.46 -15.09 -6.55
CA SER A 215 -1.52 -15.76 -7.31
C SER A 215 -2.20 -16.83 -6.46
N GLY A 216 -3.47 -17.09 -6.74
CA GLY A 216 -4.28 -18.14 -6.09
C GLY A 216 -4.03 -19.53 -6.65
#